data_31b9d5db76268388882bc7f0e36c6f1c
#
_entry.id   31b9d5db76268388882bc7f0e36c6f1c
#
_cell.length_a   1.000
_cell.length_b   1.000
_cell.length_c   1.000
_cell.angle_alpha   90.00
_cell.angle_beta   90.00
_cell.angle_gamma   90.00
#
_symmetry.space_group_name_H-M   'P 1'
#
loop_
_entity.id
_entity.type
_entity.pdbx_description
1 polymer ?
#
loop_
_entity_poly.entity_id
_entity_poly.type
_entity_poly.pdbx_seq_one_letter_code
_entity_poly.pdbx_strand_id
1 'polypeptide(L)' 'EKKVEREQLILAKLPELSLQIMELVRERGRTTMAEMVQLTGANRNTLKHHLRKLVELGHLAQHGSGRGAWYALR' A
#
# COMPACT_ATOMS: atom_id res chain seq x y z
N GLU A 1 5.60 -20.01 -19.10
CA GLU A 1 6.13 -20.48 -17.83
C GLU A 1 7.09 -19.49 -17.21
N LYS A 2 8.01 -18.97 -17.99
CA LYS A 2 8.92 -17.93 -17.50
C LYS A 2 8.18 -16.65 -17.15
N LYS A 3 7.11 -16.36 -17.85
CA LYS A 3 6.26 -15.23 -17.55
C LYS A 3 5.60 -15.38 -16.19
N VAL A 4 5.12 -16.59 -15.88
CA VAL A 4 4.46 -16.88 -14.60
C VAL A 4 5.46 -16.78 -13.46
N GLU A 5 6.67 -17.31 -13.65
CA GLU A 5 7.71 -17.19 -12.64
C GLU A 5 8.09 -15.76 -12.36
N ARG A 6 8.21 -14.95 -13.43
CA ARG A 6 8.54 -13.56 -13.29
C ARG A 6 7.45 -12.79 -12.56
N GLU A 7 6.20 -13.07 -12.88
CA GLU A 7 5.08 -12.45 -12.19
C GLU A 7 5.04 -12.85 -10.71
N GLN A 8 5.30 -14.11 -10.42
CA GLN A 8 5.34 -14.59 -9.05
C GLN A 8 6.48 -13.95 -8.26
N LEU A 9 7.64 -13.75 -8.88
CA LEU A 9 8.75 -13.07 -8.23
C LEU A 9 8.44 -11.62 -7.94
N ILE A 10 7.81 -10.94 -8.90
CA ILE A 10 7.38 -9.55 -8.70
C ILE A 10 6.34 -9.47 -7.59
N LEU A 11 5.36 -10.38 -7.62
CA LEU A 11 4.33 -10.46 -6.60
C LEU A 11 4.89 -10.84 -5.23
N ALA A 12 5.95 -11.64 -5.21
CA ALA A 12 6.59 -12.03 -3.96
C ALA A 12 7.33 -10.88 -3.29
N LYS A 13 7.88 -9.95 -4.09
CA LYS A 13 8.58 -8.80 -3.53
C LYS A 13 7.67 -7.64 -3.17
N LEU A 14 6.63 -7.42 -3.98
CA LEU A 14 5.66 -6.36 -3.73
C LEU A 14 4.77 -6.61 -2.52
N PRO A 15 4.33 -7.86 -2.25
CA PRO A 15 3.36 -8.11 -1.19
C PRO A 15 3.82 -7.81 0.22
N GLU A 16 5.11 -7.86 0.53
CA GLU A 16 5.55 -7.60 1.89
C GLU A 16 5.13 -6.22 2.37
N LEU A 17 5.48 -5.19 1.62
CA LEU A 17 5.09 -3.84 1.98
C LEU A 17 3.58 -3.64 1.84
N SER A 18 3.00 -4.20 0.80
CA SER A 18 1.55 -4.13 0.61
C SER A 18 0.79 -4.77 1.77
N LEU A 19 1.26 -5.92 2.25
CA LEU A 19 0.67 -6.58 3.40
C LEU A 19 0.81 -5.75 4.67
N GLN A 20 1.97 -5.13 4.87
CA GLN A 20 2.16 -4.23 6.01
C GLN A 20 1.17 -3.07 5.96
N ILE A 21 1.00 -2.47 4.78
CA ILE A 21 0.05 -1.38 4.59
C ILE A 21 -1.37 -1.85 4.90
N MET A 22 -1.76 -3.02 4.38
CA MET A 22 -3.08 -3.56 4.61
C MET A 22 -3.35 -3.84 6.08
N GLU A 23 -2.36 -4.39 6.77
CA GLU A 23 -2.48 -4.64 8.19
C GLU A 23 -2.63 -3.36 9.01
N LEU A 24 -1.83 -2.35 8.67
CA LEU A 24 -1.91 -1.06 9.36
C LEU A 24 -3.28 -0.43 9.18
N VAL A 25 -3.79 -0.45 7.95
CA VAL A 25 -5.10 0.12 7.66
C VAL A 25 -6.19 -0.68 8.38
N ARG A 26 -6.05 -1.99 8.41
CA ARG A 26 -7.03 -2.86 9.10
C ARG A 26 -7.08 -2.56 10.59
N GLU A 27 -5.92 -2.44 11.22
CA GLU A 27 -5.84 -2.20 12.65
C GLU A 27 -6.32 -0.81 13.05
N ARG A 28 -5.96 0.18 12.25
CA ARG A 28 -6.24 1.58 12.59
C ARG A 28 -7.55 2.10 12.01
N GLY A 29 -8.10 1.39 11.04
CA GLY A 29 -9.30 1.83 10.33
C GLY A 29 -8.98 2.80 9.22
N ARG A 30 -8.05 3.71 9.43
CA ARG A 30 -7.56 4.63 8.42
C ARG A 30 -6.12 5.00 8.74
N THR A 31 -5.35 5.32 7.71
CA THR A 31 -3.93 5.62 7.88
C THR A 31 -3.51 6.68 6.87
N THR A 32 -2.74 7.66 7.32
CA THR A 32 -2.18 8.69 6.44
C THR A 32 -0.84 8.23 5.89
N MET A 33 -0.38 8.93 4.83
CA MET A 33 0.93 8.66 4.26
C MET A 33 2.04 8.84 5.31
N ALA A 34 1.95 9.90 6.11
CA ALA A 34 2.95 10.17 7.12
C ALA A 34 3.05 9.04 8.14
N GLU A 35 1.92 8.50 8.56
CA GLU A 35 1.91 7.37 9.48
C GLU A 35 2.54 6.13 8.87
N MET A 36 2.26 5.88 7.61
CA MET A 36 2.83 4.73 6.91
C MET A 36 4.34 4.84 6.77
N VAL A 37 4.85 6.03 6.48
CA VAL A 37 6.29 6.27 6.40
C VAL A 37 6.95 5.95 7.73
N GLN A 38 6.38 6.39 8.83
CA GLN A 38 6.92 6.15 10.15
C GLN A 38 6.87 4.67 10.56
N LEU A 39 5.75 4.04 10.27
CA LEU A 39 5.51 2.68 10.75
C LEU A 39 6.18 1.61 9.91
N THR A 40 6.28 1.82 8.60
CA THR A 40 6.91 0.85 7.71
C THR A 40 8.39 1.14 7.48
N GLY A 41 8.81 2.38 7.70
CA GLY A 41 10.17 2.80 7.39
C GLY A 41 10.44 2.93 5.90
N ALA A 42 9.42 2.77 5.08
CA ALA A 42 9.58 2.83 3.64
C ALA A 42 9.58 4.28 3.15
N ASN A 43 10.21 4.47 2.00
CA ASN A 43 10.27 5.75 1.34
C ASN A 43 8.88 6.18 0.87
N ARG A 44 8.59 7.48 0.93
CA ARG A 44 7.30 8.02 0.51
C ARG A 44 6.96 7.66 -0.94
N ASN A 45 7.95 7.73 -1.84
CA ASN A 45 7.71 7.38 -3.24
C ASN A 45 7.34 5.91 -3.40
N THR A 46 8.02 5.04 -2.66
CA THR A 46 7.72 3.60 -2.69
C THR A 46 6.31 3.34 -2.18
N LEU A 47 5.96 3.97 -1.06
CA LEU A 47 4.61 3.84 -0.50
C LEU A 47 3.55 4.35 -1.46
N LYS A 48 3.82 5.46 -2.12
CA LYS A 48 2.90 6.03 -3.09
C LYS A 48 2.58 5.04 -4.21
N HIS A 49 3.60 4.35 -4.71
CA HIS A 49 3.40 3.34 -5.75
C HIS A 49 2.55 2.18 -5.25
N HIS A 50 2.85 1.67 -4.06
CA HIS A 50 2.09 0.57 -3.47
C HIS A 50 0.64 0.96 -3.20
N LEU A 51 0.44 2.14 -2.62
CA LEU A 51 -0.89 2.63 -2.31
C LEU A 51 -1.73 2.81 -3.57
N ARG A 52 -1.12 3.38 -4.61
CA ARG A 52 -1.80 3.55 -5.88
C ARG A 52 -2.25 2.21 -6.45
N LYS A 53 -1.38 1.22 -6.39
CA LYS A 53 -1.68 -0.11 -6.87
C LYS A 53 -2.83 -0.73 -6.07
N LEU A 54 -2.78 -0.61 -4.76
CA LEU A 54 -3.82 -1.16 -3.89
C LEU A 54 -5.17 -0.49 -4.13
N VAL A 55 -5.16 0.81 -4.38
CA VAL A 55 -6.39 1.53 -4.72
C VAL A 55 -6.93 1.07 -6.07
N GLU A 56 -6.07 0.92 -7.07
CA GLU A 56 -6.47 0.45 -8.39
C GLU A 56 -7.06 -0.96 -8.35
N LEU A 57 -6.50 -1.82 -7.51
CA LEU A 57 -6.99 -3.19 -7.34
C LEU A 57 -8.26 -3.27 -6.50
N GLY A 58 -8.68 -2.17 -5.90
CA GLY A 58 -9.90 -2.14 -5.11
C GLY A 58 -9.74 -2.61 -3.68
N HIS A 59 -8.51 -2.75 -3.20
CA HIS A 59 -8.25 -3.15 -1.81
C HIS A 59 -8.35 -1.99 -0.84
N LEU A 60 -7.96 -0.80 -1.28
CA LEU A 60 -8.01 0.40 -0.46
C LEU A 60 -8.78 1.49 -1.17
N ALA A 61 -9.29 2.42 -0.38
CA ALA A 61 -9.91 3.64 -0.89
C ALA A 61 -9.13 4.84 -0.36
N GLN A 62 -8.87 5.80 -1.24
CA GLN A 62 -8.23 7.05 -0.87
C GLN A 62 -9.31 8.09 -0.59
N HIS A 63 -9.19 8.77 0.53
CA HIS A 63 -10.11 9.81 0.93
C HIS A 63 -9.34 11.11 1.15
N GLY A 64 -9.94 12.22 0.72
CA GLY A 64 -9.30 13.52 0.83
C GLY A 64 -8.23 13.71 -0.24
N SER A 65 -7.51 14.81 -0.14
CA SER A 65 -6.45 15.14 -1.08
C SER A 65 -5.34 15.89 -0.36
N GLY A 66 -4.16 15.92 -0.97
CA GLY A 66 -3.01 16.61 -0.42
C GLY A 66 -2.58 16.04 0.92
N ARG A 67 -2.24 16.93 1.85
CA ARG A 67 -1.69 16.51 3.15
C ARG A 67 -2.72 15.81 4.04
N GLY A 68 -3.99 16.09 3.82
CA GLY A 68 -5.05 15.48 4.61
C GLY A 68 -5.56 14.16 4.07
N ALA A 69 -4.95 13.64 3.01
CA ALA A 69 -5.38 12.38 2.42
C ALA A 69 -5.11 11.21 3.36
N TRP A 70 -6.06 10.30 3.41
CA TRP A 70 -5.91 9.09 4.21
C TRP A 70 -6.49 7.90 3.43
N TYR A 71 -6.13 6.72 3.87
CA TYR A 71 -6.49 5.48 3.20
C TYR A 71 -7.22 4.56 4.16
N ALA A 72 -8.23 3.87 3.65
CA ALA A 72 -9.02 2.91 4.44
C ALA A 72 -9.30 1.68 3.58
N LEU A 73 -9.70 0.61 4.23
CA LEU A 73 -10.14 -0.59 3.51
C LEU A 73 -11.42 -0.27 2.75
N ARG A 74 -11.49 -0.83 1.56
CA ARG A 74 -12.65 -0.60 0.72
C ARG A 74 -13.76 -1.61 1.01
#